data_50cf17e9bb1048747b13d3ac00efb2fc
#
_entry.id   50cf17e9bb1048747b13d3ac00efb2fc
#
_cell.length_a   1.000
_cell.length_b   1.000
_cell.length_c   1.000
_cell.angle_alpha   90.00
_cell.angle_beta   90.00
_cell.angle_gamma   90.00
#
_symmetry.space_group_name_H-M   'P 1'
#
loop_
_entity.id
_entity.type
_entity.pdbx_description
1 polymer ?
#
loop_
_entity_poly.entity_id
_entity_poly.type
_entity_poly.pdbx_seq_one_letter_code
_entity_poly.pdbx_strand_id
1 'polypeptide(L)'
;DGCGGATGSSKVHTESSIETCGAEVQKGNAPTERKIQRLFRRAEVSRLIKKCNDFGAGGVSVAIGELAAGLSVDLDKVPKKYAGLDGTELAISESQERMAVVIDPKDVAEFMGYAAEENLEAVEVAVVTEEPRLVLNWRGKRIVDLKRAFLDTNGAHQETAVKVDIPDEKENYFDKWAVPAVGEKLEAGDVKGAWLALLNDLNVCSQKGLVENIGVEPMT
;
A
#
# COMPACT_ATOMS: atom_id res chain seq x y z
N ASP A 1 6.98 4.06 -13.69
CA ASP A 1 8.33 4.16 -13.11
C ASP A 1 8.78 5.61 -13.14
N GLY A 2 9.29 6.14 -12.04
CA GLY A 2 9.85 7.49 -11.98
C GLY A 2 11.32 7.44 -11.56
N CYS A 3 12.13 8.32 -12.12
CA CYS A 3 13.54 8.44 -11.75
C CYS A 3 13.74 9.10 -10.37
N GLY A 4 12.78 9.91 -9.94
CA GLY A 4 12.83 10.67 -8.70
C GLY A 4 12.27 9.95 -7.46
N GLY A 5 11.72 8.75 -7.61
CA GLY A 5 11.05 8.03 -6.51
C GLY A 5 9.98 8.89 -5.83
N ALA A 6 9.92 8.87 -4.51
CA ALA A 6 8.97 9.67 -3.73
C ALA A 6 9.11 11.18 -3.95
N THR A 7 10.32 11.66 -4.24
CA THR A 7 10.56 13.07 -4.55
C THR A 7 9.92 13.49 -5.87
N GLY A 8 9.96 12.62 -6.88
CA GLY A 8 9.31 12.85 -8.17
C GLY A 8 7.77 12.90 -8.04
N SER A 9 7.18 11.95 -7.32
CA SER A 9 5.74 11.86 -7.12
C SER A 9 5.16 12.98 -6.26
N SER A 10 5.99 13.62 -5.43
CA SER A 10 5.58 14.70 -4.50
C SER A 10 5.74 16.11 -5.08
N LYS A 11 6.24 16.25 -6.31
CA LYS A 11 6.37 17.56 -6.97
C LYS A 11 5.05 18.04 -7.55
N VAL A 12 4.84 19.36 -7.51
CA VAL A 12 3.77 19.99 -8.28
C VAL A 12 4.07 19.83 -9.77
N HIS A 13 3.20 19.14 -10.49
CA HIS A 13 3.34 18.95 -11.93
C HIS A 13 2.73 20.10 -12.71
N THR A 14 3.47 20.64 -13.66
CA THR A 14 3.05 21.66 -14.61
C THR A 14 3.09 21.09 -16.03
N GLU A 15 2.59 21.80 -17.03
CA GLU A 15 2.69 21.38 -18.43
C GLU A 15 4.14 21.12 -18.85
N SER A 16 5.08 21.94 -18.37
CA SER A 16 6.52 21.73 -18.63
C SER A 16 7.09 20.47 -17.99
N SER A 17 6.46 19.92 -16.95
CA SER A 17 6.90 18.67 -16.32
C SER A 17 6.78 17.47 -17.26
N ILE A 18 5.82 17.49 -18.18
CA ILE A 18 5.63 16.42 -19.17
C ILE A 18 6.81 16.38 -20.14
N GLU A 19 7.36 17.53 -20.51
CA GLU A 19 8.48 17.64 -21.43
C GLU A 19 9.82 17.33 -20.77
N THR A 20 10.02 17.80 -19.54
CA THR A 20 11.30 17.71 -18.82
C THR A 20 11.45 16.49 -17.93
N CYS A 21 10.33 15.97 -17.38
CA CYS A 21 10.29 14.90 -16.41
C CYS A 21 9.20 13.87 -16.76
N GLY A 22 9.00 13.56 -18.03
CA GLY A 22 7.92 12.68 -18.48
C GLY A 22 7.92 11.27 -17.85
N ALA A 23 9.10 10.77 -17.49
CA ALA A 23 9.24 9.48 -16.77
C ALA A 23 8.84 9.54 -15.29
N GLU A 24 8.79 10.74 -14.70
CA GLU A 24 8.38 10.94 -13.30
C GLU A 24 6.87 11.17 -13.17
N VAL A 25 6.19 11.51 -14.26
CA VAL A 25 4.74 11.73 -14.24
C VAL A 25 4.03 10.39 -14.17
N GLN A 26 3.32 10.15 -13.08
CA GLN A 26 2.50 8.95 -12.91
C GLN A 26 1.28 9.01 -13.84
N LYS A 27 1.10 7.98 -14.64
CA LYS A 27 -0.03 7.84 -15.57
C LYS A 27 -0.87 6.65 -15.14
N GLY A 28 -2.05 6.89 -14.64
CA GLY A 28 -2.99 5.85 -14.25
C GLY A 28 -3.35 4.94 -15.43
N ASN A 29 -3.53 3.65 -15.13
CA ASN A 29 -3.98 2.62 -16.07
C ASN A 29 -5.18 1.88 -15.49
N ALA A 30 -6.37 2.46 -15.62
CA ALA A 30 -7.61 1.90 -15.09
C ALA A 30 -7.90 0.45 -15.54
N PRO A 31 -7.61 0.03 -16.78
CA PRO A 31 -7.74 -1.38 -17.17
C PRO A 31 -6.84 -2.32 -16.37
N THR A 32 -5.58 -1.95 -16.10
CA THR A 32 -4.67 -2.76 -15.29
C THR A 32 -5.12 -2.79 -13.83
N GLU A 33 -5.49 -1.65 -13.26
CA GLU A 33 -6.08 -1.55 -11.93
C GLU A 33 -7.28 -2.49 -11.78
N ARG A 34 -8.20 -2.47 -12.73
CA ARG A 34 -9.37 -3.34 -12.72
C ARG A 34 -9.03 -4.83 -12.75
N LYS A 35 -8.01 -5.22 -13.52
CA LYS A 35 -7.53 -6.61 -13.59
C LYS A 35 -6.94 -7.05 -12.24
N ILE A 36 -6.12 -6.20 -11.60
CA ILE A 36 -5.56 -6.46 -10.28
C ILE A 36 -6.69 -6.64 -9.25
N GLN A 37 -7.67 -5.74 -9.23
CA GLN A 37 -8.84 -5.86 -8.36
C GLN A 37 -9.59 -7.18 -8.57
N ARG A 38 -9.78 -7.62 -9.82
CA ARG A 38 -10.44 -8.89 -10.13
C ARG A 38 -9.63 -10.07 -9.61
N LEU A 39 -8.31 -10.07 -9.83
CA LEU A 39 -7.40 -11.10 -9.34
C LEU A 39 -7.47 -11.23 -7.81
N PHE A 40 -7.32 -10.13 -7.10
CA PHE A 40 -7.29 -10.13 -5.63
C PHE A 40 -8.65 -10.43 -4.97
N ARG A 41 -9.76 -10.27 -5.69
CA ARG A 41 -11.10 -10.64 -5.21
C ARG A 41 -11.42 -12.13 -5.31
N ARG A 42 -10.61 -12.89 -6.03
CA ARG A 42 -10.75 -14.35 -6.11
C ARG A 42 -10.26 -14.98 -4.80
N ALA A 43 -11.13 -15.71 -4.13
CA ALA A 43 -10.82 -16.32 -2.84
C ALA A 43 -9.66 -17.32 -2.92
N GLU A 44 -9.58 -18.07 -4.02
CA GLU A 44 -8.49 -19.00 -4.32
C GLU A 44 -7.14 -18.29 -4.46
N VAL A 45 -7.10 -17.09 -5.01
CA VAL A 45 -5.90 -16.27 -5.17
C VAL A 45 -5.49 -15.61 -3.86
N SER A 46 -6.44 -14.95 -3.19
CA SER A 46 -6.12 -14.21 -1.96
C SER A 46 -5.63 -15.11 -0.83
N ARG A 47 -6.02 -16.39 -0.80
CA ARG A 47 -5.52 -17.37 0.19
C ARG A 47 -4.07 -17.77 -0.04
N LEU A 48 -3.53 -17.64 -1.25
CA LEU A 48 -2.11 -17.91 -1.55
C LEU A 48 -1.21 -16.78 -1.05
N ILE A 49 -1.74 -15.56 -0.91
CA ILE A 49 -0.98 -14.38 -0.54
C ILE A 49 -0.72 -14.38 0.97
N LYS A 50 0.54 -14.41 1.37
CA LYS A 50 0.97 -14.32 2.77
C LYS A 50 1.06 -12.88 3.25
N LYS A 51 1.59 -12.00 2.40
CA LYS A 51 1.68 -10.55 2.58
C LYS A 51 1.59 -9.86 1.23
N CYS A 52 1.13 -8.63 1.22
CA CYS A 52 1.14 -7.78 0.02
C CYS A 52 1.41 -6.33 0.39
N ASN A 53 1.93 -5.59 -0.57
CA ASN A 53 2.13 -4.15 -0.48
C ASN A 53 1.97 -3.54 -1.88
N ASP A 54 1.61 -2.27 -1.96
CA ASP A 54 1.57 -1.53 -3.21
C ASP A 54 2.96 -0.98 -3.57
N PHE A 55 3.13 -0.56 -4.81
CA PHE A 55 4.36 0.08 -5.29
C PHE A 55 4.22 1.60 -5.27
N GLY A 56 4.02 2.17 -4.09
CA GLY A 56 4.01 3.60 -3.86
C GLY A 56 5.41 4.19 -3.68
N ALA A 57 5.48 5.28 -2.95
CA ALA A 57 6.71 5.98 -2.64
C ALA A 57 7.78 5.09 -2.01
N GLY A 58 9.02 5.20 -2.47
CA GLY A 58 10.12 4.34 -2.06
C GLY A 58 10.29 3.08 -2.93
N GLY A 59 9.39 2.83 -3.87
CA GLY A 59 9.49 1.81 -4.90
C GLY A 59 9.78 0.41 -4.37
N VAL A 60 10.69 -0.30 -5.04
CA VAL A 60 11.09 -1.67 -4.68
C VAL A 60 11.61 -1.76 -3.24
N SER A 61 12.35 -0.76 -2.78
CA SER A 61 12.93 -0.74 -1.43
C SER A 61 11.89 -0.75 -0.33
N VAL A 62 10.73 -0.13 -0.55
CA VAL A 62 9.59 -0.12 0.37
C VAL A 62 8.62 -1.26 0.04
N ALA A 63 8.08 -1.30 -1.17
CA ALA A 63 7.05 -2.25 -1.56
C ALA A 63 7.45 -3.72 -1.32
N ILE A 64 8.68 -4.07 -1.65
CA ILE A 64 9.23 -5.41 -1.40
C ILE A 64 9.97 -5.44 -0.07
N GLY A 65 10.78 -4.42 0.23
CA GLY A 65 11.67 -4.39 1.39
C GLY A 65 10.97 -4.50 2.74
N GLU A 66 9.68 -4.17 2.83
CA GLU A 66 8.89 -4.28 4.06
C GLU A 66 8.14 -5.61 4.21
N LEU A 67 8.16 -6.46 3.19
CA LEU A 67 7.36 -7.70 3.20
C LEU A 67 7.92 -8.79 4.12
N ALA A 68 9.23 -8.79 4.38
CA ALA A 68 9.86 -9.75 5.29
C ALA A 68 11.12 -9.17 5.94
N ALA A 69 11.54 -9.77 7.07
CA ALA A 69 12.73 -9.35 7.78
C ALA A 69 14.01 -9.59 6.97
N GLY A 70 14.10 -10.71 6.28
CA GLY A 70 15.21 -11.07 5.39
C GLY A 70 14.73 -11.19 3.94
N LEU A 71 15.39 -10.49 3.01
CA LEU A 71 15.06 -10.45 1.60
C LEU A 71 16.29 -10.33 0.72
N SER A 72 16.34 -11.13 -0.33
CA SER A 72 17.28 -10.95 -1.45
C SER A 72 16.48 -10.60 -2.72
N VAL A 73 16.66 -9.40 -3.22
CA VAL A 73 15.96 -8.85 -4.37
C VAL A 73 16.89 -8.79 -5.56
N ASP A 74 16.41 -9.22 -6.72
CA ASP A 74 17.07 -9.13 -8.01
C ASP A 74 16.43 -8.00 -8.83
N LEU A 75 17.05 -6.83 -8.85
CA LEU A 75 16.56 -5.66 -9.56
C LEU A 75 16.55 -5.82 -11.08
N ASP A 76 17.37 -6.74 -11.61
CA ASP A 76 17.41 -7.00 -13.06
C ASP A 76 16.11 -7.64 -13.55
N LYS A 77 15.38 -8.34 -12.66
CA LYS A 77 14.10 -8.97 -12.96
C LYS A 77 12.89 -8.04 -12.82
N VAL A 78 13.07 -6.87 -12.22
CA VAL A 78 11.94 -5.93 -12.02
C VAL A 78 11.45 -5.41 -13.37
N PRO A 79 10.17 -5.62 -13.73
CA PRO A 79 9.60 -5.09 -14.97
C PRO A 79 9.69 -3.56 -15.00
N LYS A 80 10.08 -3.01 -16.13
CA LYS A 80 10.32 -1.57 -16.32
C LYS A 80 9.43 -1.02 -17.40
N LYS A 81 8.81 0.13 -17.17
CA LYS A 81 8.06 0.88 -18.18
C LYS A 81 8.98 1.74 -19.06
N TYR A 82 10.18 2.07 -18.55
CA TYR A 82 11.17 2.91 -19.23
C TYR A 82 12.53 2.23 -19.19
N ALA A 83 13.31 2.45 -20.24
CA ALA A 83 14.70 2.02 -20.30
C ALA A 83 15.61 3.08 -19.67
N GLY A 84 16.82 2.67 -19.27
CA GLY A 84 17.88 3.59 -18.83
C GLY A 84 17.98 3.80 -17.31
N LEU A 85 17.06 3.23 -16.51
CA LEU A 85 17.15 3.31 -15.05
C LEU A 85 18.38 2.56 -14.53
N ASP A 86 19.12 3.19 -13.63
CA ASP A 86 20.20 2.54 -12.90
C ASP A 86 19.67 1.75 -11.67
N GLY A 87 20.57 1.11 -10.92
CA GLY A 87 20.18 0.28 -9.78
C GLY A 87 19.57 1.08 -8.62
N THR A 88 20.00 2.32 -8.42
CA THR A 88 19.46 3.21 -7.39
C THR A 88 18.06 3.67 -7.78
N GLU A 89 17.90 4.11 -9.01
CA GLU A 89 16.61 4.53 -9.54
C GLU A 89 15.60 3.39 -9.54
N LEU A 90 16.00 2.17 -9.91
CA LEU A 90 15.15 0.98 -9.81
C LEU A 90 14.75 0.66 -8.37
N ALA A 91 15.67 0.83 -7.42
CA ALA A 91 15.42 0.54 -6.02
C ALA A 91 14.36 1.44 -5.39
N ILE A 92 14.24 2.69 -5.88
CA ILE A 92 13.30 3.69 -5.34
C ILE A 92 12.17 4.05 -6.32
N SER A 93 12.12 3.42 -7.49
CA SER A 93 11.14 3.74 -8.55
C SER A 93 9.74 3.36 -8.14
N GLU A 94 8.88 4.35 -8.00
CA GLU A 94 7.44 4.18 -7.83
C GLU A 94 6.80 3.71 -9.13
N SER A 95 5.79 2.86 -9.05
CA SER A 95 5.07 2.37 -10.23
C SER A 95 3.61 2.11 -9.92
N GLN A 96 2.72 2.90 -10.50
CA GLN A 96 1.28 2.75 -10.35
C GLN A 96 0.78 1.42 -10.93
N GLU A 97 -0.33 0.93 -10.38
CA GLU A 97 -1.00 -0.34 -10.73
C GLU A 97 -0.03 -1.54 -10.68
N ARG A 98 0.76 -1.60 -9.62
CA ARG A 98 1.66 -2.73 -9.33
C ARG A 98 1.52 -3.12 -7.87
N MET A 99 1.57 -4.44 -7.62
CA MET A 99 1.52 -5.00 -6.27
C MET A 99 2.71 -5.93 -6.06
N ALA A 100 3.28 -5.90 -4.87
CA ALA A 100 4.23 -6.90 -4.40
C ALA A 100 3.49 -7.89 -3.49
N VAL A 101 3.73 -9.19 -3.69
CA VAL A 101 3.11 -10.25 -2.89
C VAL A 101 4.14 -11.27 -2.46
N VAL A 102 3.96 -11.83 -1.27
CA VAL A 102 4.71 -13.00 -0.79
C VAL A 102 3.85 -14.23 -0.98
N ILE A 103 4.38 -15.19 -1.73
CA ILE A 103 3.73 -16.45 -2.06
C ILE A 103 4.63 -17.60 -1.58
N ASP A 104 4.04 -18.67 -1.05
CA ASP A 104 4.78 -19.89 -0.73
C ASP A 104 5.39 -20.47 -2.01
N PRO A 105 6.65 -20.92 -2.03
CA PRO A 105 7.30 -21.44 -3.24
C PRO A 105 6.51 -22.50 -4.00
N LYS A 106 5.77 -23.35 -3.28
CA LYS A 106 4.93 -24.40 -3.90
C LYS A 106 3.74 -23.84 -4.67
N ASP A 107 3.26 -22.64 -4.31
CA ASP A 107 2.04 -22.02 -4.83
C ASP A 107 2.33 -20.96 -5.92
N VAL A 108 3.61 -20.64 -6.18
CA VAL A 108 4.03 -19.59 -7.13
C VAL A 108 3.50 -19.85 -8.54
N ALA A 109 3.63 -21.09 -9.02
CA ALA A 109 3.18 -21.44 -10.38
C ALA A 109 1.66 -21.28 -10.53
N GLU A 110 0.90 -21.67 -9.52
CA GLU A 110 -0.55 -21.52 -9.47
C GLU A 110 -0.97 -20.03 -9.48
N PHE A 111 -0.33 -19.22 -8.63
CA PHE A 111 -0.58 -17.78 -8.57
C PHE A 111 -0.28 -17.08 -9.91
N MET A 112 0.85 -17.44 -10.56
CA MET A 112 1.21 -16.91 -11.87
C MET A 112 0.19 -17.30 -12.94
N GLY A 113 -0.38 -18.52 -12.86
CA GLY A 113 -1.47 -18.97 -13.72
C GLY A 113 -2.70 -18.07 -13.60
N TYR A 114 -3.14 -17.78 -12.39
CA TYR A 114 -4.27 -16.87 -12.15
C TYR A 114 -4.00 -15.44 -12.63
N ALA A 115 -2.77 -14.94 -12.47
CA ALA A 115 -2.39 -13.63 -13.00
C ALA A 115 -2.47 -13.60 -14.54
N ALA A 116 -2.02 -14.68 -15.20
CA ALA A 116 -2.07 -14.81 -16.65
C ALA A 116 -3.53 -14.86 -17.18
N GLU A 117 -4.46 -15.50 -16.47
CA GLU A 117 -5.89 -15.50 -16.81
C GLU A 117 -6.49 -14.09 -16.86
N GLU A 118 -6.00 -13.18 -16.02
CA GLU A 118 -6.39 -11.76 -16.02
C GLU A 118 -5.54 -10.91 -16.98
N ASN A 119 -4.64 -11.51 -17.78
CA ASN A 119 -3.65 -10.82 -18.58
C ASN A 119 -2.81 -9.82 -17.77
N LEU A 120 -2.33 -10.25 -16.60
CA LEU A 120 -1.37 -9.55 -15.76
C LEU A 120 0.00 -10.22 -15.87
N GLU A 121 1.04 -9.40 -15.92
CA GLU A 121 2.41 -9.88 -15.78
C GLU A 121 2.70 -10.10 -14.30
N ALA A 122 3.21 -11.28 -13.94
CA ALA A 122 3.70 -11.61 -12.61
C ALA A 122 5.12 -12.18 -12.74
N VAL A 123 6.05 -11.63 -11.95
CA VAL A 123 7.48 -11.98 -12.00
C VAL A 123 8.01 -12.20 -10.59
N GLU A 124 8.78 -13.28 -10.41
CA GLU A 124 9.55 -13.51 -9.19
C GLU A 124 10.80 -12.63 -9.19
N VAL A 125 10.83 -11.65 -8.32
CA VAL A 125 11.92 -10.67 -8.22
C VAL A 125 12.70 -10.74 -6.92
N ALA A 126 12.21 -11.48 -5.93
CA ALA A 126 12.82 -11.56 -4.62
C ALA A 126 12.57 -12.92 -3.96
N VAL A 127 13.48 -13.29 -3.05
CA VAL A 127 13.36 -14.47 -2.19
C VAL A 127 13.46 -14.04 -0.73
N VAL A 128 12.57 -14.57 0.10
CA VAL A 128 12.64 -14.40 1.56
C VAL A 128 13.79 -15.25 2.09
N THR A 129 14.63 -14.65 2.95
CA THR A 129 15.82 -15.29 3.52
C THR A 129 15.72 -15.39 5.04
N GLU A 130 16.42 -16.34 5.64
CA GLU A 130 16.47 -16.49 7.10
C GLU A 130 17.26 -15.35 7.76
N GLU A 131 18.34 -14.90 7.13
CA GLU A 131 19.13 -13.80 7.65
C GLU A 131 18.32 -12.49 7.53
N PRO A 132 18.12 -11.74 8.64
CA PRO A 132 17.30 -10.52 8.64
C PRO A 132 18.07 -9.35 8.03
N ARG A 133 18.18 -9.35 6.72
CA ARG A 133 18.85 -8.32 5.91
C ARG A 133 18.04 -7.99 4.67
N LEU A 134 18.05 -6.74 4.27
CA LEU A 134 17.61 -6.31 2.95
C LEU A 134 18.83 -6.27 2.02
N VAL A 135 18.83 -7.14 1.03
CA VAL A 135 19.87 -7.22 0.01
C VAL A 135 19.27 -6.91 -1.36
N LEU A 136 19.80 -5.91 -2.06
CA LEU A 136 19.43 -5.62 -3.44
C LEU A 136 20.62 -5.90 -4.36
N ASN A 137 20.37 -6.69 -5.40
CA ASN A 137 21.35 -7.05 -6.41
C ASN A 137 20.99 -6.41 -7.75
N TRP A 138 22.00 -5.90 -8.46
CA TRP A 138 21.83 -5.30 -9.78
C TRP A 138 23.09 -5.56 -10.63
N ARG A 139 22.87 -6.09 -11.84
CA ARG A 139 23.94 -6.47 -12.78
C ARG A 139 25.06 -7.31 -12.14
N GLY A 140 24.64 -8.31 -11.35
CA GLY A 140 25.56 -9.22 -10.66
C GLY A 140 26.31 -8.60 -9.47
N LYS A 141 25.98 -7.37 -9.07
CA LYS A 141 26.58 -6.70 -7.90
C LYS A 141 25.55 -6.48 -6.82
N ARG A 142 25.95 -6.66 -5.57
CA ARG A 142 25.18 -6.27 -4.40
C ARG A 142 25.34 -4.77 -4.22
N ILE A 143 24.25 -4.01 -4.41
CA ILE A 143 24.26 -2.55 -4.30
C ILE A 143 23.69 -2.05 -2.97
N VAL A 144 22.87 -2.87 -2.30
CA VAL A 144 22.36 -2.62 -0.95
C VAL A 144 22.51 -3.87 -0.12
N ASP A 145 22.95 -3.72 1.13
CA ASP A 145 23.07 -4.79 2.11
C ASP A 145 22.93 -4.23 3.52
N LEU A 146 21.68 -4.14 4.00
CA LEU A 146 21.32 -3.50 5.28
C LEU A 146 20.74 -4.52 6.26
N LYS A 147 21.18 -4.44 7.52
CA LYS A 147 20.57 -5.23 8.60
C LYS A 147 19.16 -4.70 8.88
N ARG A 148 18.21 -5.59 9.11
CA ARG A 148 16.84 -5.24 9.49
C ARG A 148 16.81 -4.37 10.76
N ALA A 149 17.61 -4.71 11.77
CA ALA A 149 17.70 -3.92 13.00
C ALA A 149 18.10 -2.45 12.77
N PHE A 150 18.89 -2.17 11.71
CA PHE A 150 19.20 -0.77 11.36
C PHE A 150 17.98 -0.09 10.72
N LEU A 151 17.26 -0.77 9.82
CA LEU A 151 16.07 -0.22 9.17
C LEU A 151 14.94 0.06 10.17
N ASP A 152 14.74 -0.84 11.14
CA ASP A 152 13.67 -0.72 12.13
C ASP A 152 13.91 0.41 13.13
N THR A 153 15.16 0.83 13.33
CA THR A 153 15.53 1.80 14.36
C THR A 153 16.23 3.05 13.82
N ASN A 154 16.48 3.14 12.52
CA ASN A 154 17.38 4.14 11.93
C ASN A 154 18.75 4.18 12.63
N GLY A 155 19.21 3.04 13.13
CA GLY A 155 20.47 2.92 13.88
C GLY A 155 20.40 3.35 15.36
N ALA A 156 19.26 3.84 15.85
CA ALA A 156 19.04 4.24 17.22
C ALA A 156 18.04 3.32 17.92
N HIS A 157 18.50 2.50 18.85
CA HIS A 157 17.61 1.64 19.65
C HIS A 157 16.91 2.46 20.71
N GLN A 158 15.58 2.41 20.74
CA GLN A 158 14.74 3.09 21.72
C GLN A 158 13.92 2.06 22.48
N GLU A 159 13.87 2.20 23.80
CA GLU A 159 13.02 1.38 24.66
C GLU A 159 12.08 2.28 25.47
N THR A 160 10.82 1.89 25.54
CA THR A 160 9.82 2.59 26.33
C THR A 160 8.99 1.57 27.12
N ALA A 161 8.84 1.83 28.42
CA ALA A 161 7.90 1.07 29.24
C ALA A 161 6.51 1.65 29.05
N VAL A 162 5.58 0.81 28.62
CA VAL A 162 4.18 1.20 28.38
C VAL A 162 3.28 0.40 29.30
N LYS A 163 2.40 1.10 30.02
CA LYS A 163 1.28 0.49 30.72
C LYS A 163 0.04 0.61 29.85
N VAL A 164 -0.54 -0.51 29.48
CA VAL A 164 -1.79 -0.55 28.73
C VAL A 164 -2.93 -0.87 29.69
N ASP A 165 -3.85 0.06 29.87
CA ASP A 165 -5.07 -0.18 30.61
C ASP A 165 -6.13 -0.71 29.63
N ILE A 166 -6.65 -1.89 29.93
CA ILE A 166 -7.72 -2.51 29.14
C ILE A 166 -9.04 -1.84 29.54
N PRO A 167 -9.85 -1.35 28.59
CA PRO A 167 -11.19 -0.84 28.87
C PRO A 167 -12.05 -1.92 29.57
N ASP A 168 -12.98 -1.49 30.42
CA ASP A 168 -13.96 -2.40 31.03
C ASP A 168 -14.74 -3.08 29.89
N GLU A 169 -15.02 -4.39 30.02
CA GLU A 169 -15.82 -5.14 29.03
C GLU A 169 -17.17 -4.49 28.76
N LYS A 170 -17.76 -3.80 29.76
CA LYS A 170 -18.99 -3.03 29.61
C LYS A 170 -18.85 -1.80 28.72
N GLU A 171 -17.62 -1.36 28.46
CA GLU A 171 -17.28 -0.24 27.58
C GLU A 171 -16.86 -0.70 26.18
N ASN A 172 -17.04 -1.99 25.85
CA ASN A 172 -16.74 -2.52 24.53
C ASN A 172 -17.52 -1.75 23.46
N TYR A 173 -16.81 -1.15 22.53
CA TYR A 173 -17.37 -0.36 21.43
C TYR A 173 -18.36 -1.17 20.57
N PHE A 174 -18.08 -2.46 20.35
CA PHE A 174 -18.90 -3.32 19.49
C PHE A 174 -20.22 -3.76 20.13
N ASP A 175 -20.36 -3.61 21.43
CA ASP A 175 -21.57 -3.97 22.18
C ASP A 175 -22.51 -2.78 22.38
N LYS A 176 -22.15 -1.63 21.85
CA LYS A 176 -22.90 -0.37 21.94
C LYS A 176 -23.22 0.21 20.57
N TRP A 177 -24.34 0.87 20.46
CA TRP A 177 -24.59 1.72 19.30
C TRP A 177 -23.69 2.94 19.34
N ALA A 178 -22.93 3.18 18.28
CA ALA A 178 -22.08 4.37 18.15
C ALA A 178 -22.92 5.66 18.24
N VAL A 179 -24.19 5.60 17.79
CA VAL A 179 -25.18 6.66 17.93
C VAL A 179 -26.32 6.10 18.78
N PRO A 180 -26.38 6.39 20.10
CA PRO A 180 -27.39 5.82 21.01
C PRO A 180 -28.85 5.99 20.52
N ALA A 181 -29.18 7.16 19.96
CA ALA A 181 -30.50 7.43 19.40
C ALA A 181 -30.94 6.49 18.27
N VAL A 182 -29.97 5.84 17.58
CA VAL A 182 -30.27 4.80 16.57
C VAL A 182 -30.77 3.53 17.25
N GLY A 183 -30.10 3.09 18.30
CA GLY A 183 -30.51 1.91 19.10
C GLY A 183 -31.88 2.08 19.71
N GLU A 184 -32.11 3.19 20.41
CA GLU A 184 -33.40 3.51 21.05
C GLU A 184 -34.56 3.48 20.04
N LYS A 185 -34.37 4.04 18.88
CA LYS A 185 -35.41 4.08 17.83
C LYS A 185 -35.66 2.70 17.20
N LEU A 186 -34.61 1.90 17.01
CA LEU A 186 -34.76 0.53 16.50
C LEU A 186 -35.51 -0.36 17.50
N GLU A 187 -35.20 -0.25 18.78
CA GLU A 187 -35.91 -0.97 19.86
C GLU A 187 -37.38 -0.57 19.92
N ALA A 188 -37.70 0.69 19.63
CA ALA A 188 -39.06 1.18 19.51
C ALA A 188 -39.78 0.83 18.19
N GLY A 189 -39.09 0.15 17.24
CA GLY A 189 -39.61 -0.20 15.93
C GLY A 189 -39.64 0.98 14.92
N ASP A 190 -39.07 2.13 15.28
CA ASP A 190 -39.00 3.32 14.41
C ASP A 190 -37.76 3.26 13.51
N VAL A 191 -37.79 2.41 12.49
CA VAL A 191 -36.70 2.25 11.53
C VAL A 191 -36.37 3.53 10.78
N LYS A 192 -37.42 4.29 10.39
CA LYS A 192 -37.24 5.58 9.67
C LYS A 192 -36.55 6.60 10.57
N GLY A 193 -37.01 6.73 11.81
CA GLY A 193 -36.38 7.62 12.78
C GLY A 193 -34.94 7.22 13.13
N ALA A 194 -34.65 5.93 13.22
CA ALA A 194 -33.31 5.44 13.41
C ALA A 194 -32.38 5.81 12.26
N TRP A 195 -32.84 5.64 11.03
CA TRP A 195 -32.08 6.04 9.85
C TRP A 195 -31.83 7.55 9.79
N LEU A 196 -32.83 8.36 10.07
CA LEU A 196 -32.67 9.82 10.12
C LEU A 196 -31.71 10.24 11.24
N ALA A 197 -31.76 9.59 12.40
CA ALA A 197 -30.80 9.83 13.48
C ALA A 197 -29.36 9.51 13.06
N LEU A 198 -29.14 8.40 12.36
CA LEU A 198 -27.83 8.04 11.83
C LEU A 198 -27.32 9.04 10.80
N LEU A 199 -28.17 9.44 9.83
CA LEU A 199 -27.81 10.41 8.81
C LEU A 199 -27.54 11.82 9.36
N ASN A 200 -28.05 12.13 10.54
CA ASN A 200 -27.85 13.41 11.21
C ASN A 200 -26.62 13.41 12.14
N ASP A 201 -25.99 12.26 12.37
CA ASP A 201 -24.76 12.18 13.16
C ASP A 201 -23.59 12.85 12.42
N LEU A 202 -22.75 13.59 13.17
CA LEU A 202 -21.65 14.36 12.59
C LEU A 202 -20.59 13.49 11.90
N ASN A 203 -20.47 12.21 12.25
CA ASN A 203 -19.53 11.29 11.59
C ASN A 203 -20.11 10.69 10.29
N VAL A 204 -21.42 10.85 10.05
CA VAL A 204 -22.13 10.24 8.91
C VAL A 204 -22.66 11.29 7.94
N CYS A 205 -23.09 12.45 8.45
CA CYS A 205 -23.64 13.51 7.62
C CYS A 205 -22.57 14.10 6.66
N SER A 206 -23.05 14.77 5.61
CA SER A 206 -22.14 15.44 4.68
C SER A 206 -21.32 16.52 5.38
N GLN A 207 -20.00 16.44 5.24
CA GLN A 207 -19.05 17.45 5.73
C GLN A 207 -18.81 18.59 4.73
N LYS A 208 -19.50 18.57 3.59
CA LYS A 208 -19.28 19.54 2.49
C LYS A 208 -19.41 20.98 2.96
N GLY A 209 -20.49 21.33 3.69
CA GLY A 209 -20.70 22.68 4.19
C GLY A 209 -19.63 23.13 5.20
N LEU A 210 -19.08 22.19 5.99
CA LEU A 210 -17.99 22.48 6.92
C LEU A 210 -16.70 22.82 6.16
N VAL A 211 -16.36 22.02 5.16
CA VAL A 211 -15.17 22.23 4.33
C VAL A 211 -15.27 23.55 3.56
N GLU A 212 -16.42 23.84 2.96
CA GLU A 212 -16.64 25.08 2.19
C GLU A 212 -16.60 26.34 3.07
N ASN A 213 -17.00 26.25 4.35
CA ASN A 213 -17.06 27.41 5.25
C ASN A 213 -15.80 27.67 6.08
N ILE A 214 -14.90 26.70 6.20
CA ILE A 214 -13.65 26.87 6.98
C ILE A 214 -12.54 27.52 6.14
N GLY A 215 -12.80 27.82 4.87
CA GLY A 215 -11.82 28.51 4.01
C GLY A 215 -10.55 27.69 3.78
N VAL A 216 -10.67 26.37 3.75
CA VAL A 216 -9.61 25.52 3.21
C VAL A 216 -9.60 25.78 1.72
N GLU A 217 -8.76 26.73 1.29
CA GLU A 217 -8.44 26.82 -0.14
C GLU A 217 -7.93 25.45 -0.57
N PRO A 218 -8.45 24.87 -1.65
CA PRO A 218 -7.88 23.65 -2.18
C PRO A 218 -6.41 23.94 -2.44
N MET A 219 -5.53 23.13 -1.85
CA MET A 219 -4.11 23.19 -2.21
C MET A 219 -4.04 22.88 -3.70
N THR A 220 -3.84 23.95 -4.47
CA THR A 220 -3.63 23.90 -5.92
C THR A 220 -2.26 23.33 -6.22
#